data_a49c20c52e33c16589b1c6b87d0b2d7b
#
_entry.id   a49c20c52e33c16589b1c6b87d0b2d7b
#
_cell.length_a   1.000
_cell.length_b   1.000
_cell.length_c   1.000
_cell.angle_alpha   90.00
_cell.angle_beta   90.00
_cell.angle_gamma   90.00
#
_symmetry.space_group_name_H-M   'P 1'
#
loop_
_entity.id
_entity.type
_entity.pdbx_description
1 polymer ?
#
loop_
_entity_poly.entity_id
_entity_poly.type
_entity_poly.pdbx_seq_one_letter_code
_entity_poly.pdbx_strand_id
1 'polypeptide(L)'
;MQPMKRTLRSAVWPLLGLLTVACAAPDGRNLPAAEDFESLSAQFAAPSKEYGSAPLFVWNKVVTPERIDEAMADLKDKGFGGVFVHPRPGMVTQYLDDNWFSLFRHTMEKGRELDMNVWIYDENSYPSGFAGGHVNEAMPESYDEGVALKYLRAGVLPDTVDRFFCCLRREGDAFTDITAEAASRRGEKGDYYLFYKAYNPTSPWYSGFSYVDLMHEGVADKFIELTLDGYKKVVGEEFGGTVPGWFTDEPQIVVTDRESIRWTPDLFDAFRARWGYDLEPNLVSLWEEVGPWRQVRHNYRDVLMNLFLDRYIKVCHDYCERNNLVFTGHFWEHGWPDMGHNPDNM
;
A
#
# COMPACT_ATOMS: atom_id res chain seq x y z
N MET A 1 -25.54 46.55 -66.50
CA MET A 1 -25.01 45.30 -65.86
C MET A 1 -23.50 45.49 -65.70
N GLN A 2 -23.04 45.84 -64.51
CA GLN A 2 -21.62 45.93 -64.19
C GLN A 2 -21.20 44.74 -63.34
N PRO A 3 -20.02 44.14 -63.51
CA PRO A 3 -19.58 43.00 -62.68
C PRO A 3 -18.90 43.54 -61.43
N MET A 4 -19.33 42.97 -60.31
CA MET A 4 -18.80 43.18 -58.98
C MET A 4 -17.39 42.52 -58.79
N LYS A 5 -16.39 43.36 -58.54
CA LYS A 5 -15.03 42.90 -58.16
C LYS A 5 -15.03 42.42 -56.76
N ARG A 6 -14.76 41.11 -56.59
CA ARG A 6 -14.46 40.50 -55.26
C ARG A 6 -12.99 40.69 -54.91
N THR A 7 -12.71 41.51 -53.92
CA THR A 7 -11.38 41.65 -53.30
C THR A 7 -11.18 40.46 -52.30
N LEU A 8 -10.19 39.59 -52.61
CA LEU A 8 -9.67 38.62 -51.63
C LEU A 8 -8.88 39.39 -50.59
N ARG A 9 -9.34 39.34 -49.34
CA ARG A 9 -8.54 39.69 -48.17
C ARG A 9 -7.79 38.42 -47.73
N SER A 10 -6.48 38.44 -47.91
CA SER A 10 -5.56 37.44 -47.33
C SER A 10 -5.51 37.63 -45.82
N ALA A 11 -6.10 36.70 -45.09
CA ALA A 11 -5.94 36.61 -43.65
C ALA A 11 -4.61 35.87 -43.35
N VAL A 12 -3.65 36.63 -42.85
CA VAL A 12 -2.42 36.09 -42.27
C VAL A 12 -2.77 35.59 -40.88
N TRP A 13 -2.75 34.29 -40.71
CA TRP A 13 -2.87 33.66 -39.39
C TRP A 13 -1.48 33.67 -38.75
N PRO A 14 -1.31 34.20 -37.51
CA PRO A 14 -0.07 34.00 -36.80
C PRO A 14 0.00 32.55 -36.37
N LEU A 15 1.04 31.85 -36.82
CA LEU A 15 1.43 30.55 -36.24
C LEU A 15 1.80 30.81 -34.77
N LEU A 16 0.88 30.57 -33.86
CA LEU A 16 1.21 30.37 -32.44
C LEU A 16 1.93 29.01 -32.34
N GLY A 17 3.25 29.05 -32.26
CA GLY A 17 4.04 27.89 -31.87
C GLY A 17 3.64 27.50 -30.47
N LEU A 18 2.87 26.42 -30.34
CA LEU A 18 2.76 25.70 -29.07
C LEU A 18 4.16 25.13 -28.76
N LEU A 19 4.91 25.83 -27.92
CA LEU A 19 5.95 25.22 -27.14
C LEU A 19 5.26 24.22 -26.18
N THR A 20 5.15 22.97 -26.59
CA THR A 20 4.94 21.88 -25.67
C THR A 20 6.20 21.79 -24.80
N VAL A 21 6.18 22.48 -23.66
CA VAL A 21 7.06 22.12 -22.56
C VAL A 21 6.57 20.71 -22.17
N ALA A 22 7.24 19.70 -22.71
CA ALA A 22 7.20 18.39 -22.11
C ALA A 22 7.75 18.61 -20.69
N CYS A 23 6.87 18.66 -19.70
CA CYS A 23 7.24 18.34 -18.34
C CYS A 23 7.69 16.88 -18.40
N ALA A 24 8.99 16.65 -18.68
CA ALA A 24 9.63 15.45 -18.24
C ALA A 24 9.44 15.46 -16.71
N ALA A 25 8.66 14.53 -16.18
CA ALA A 25 8.77 14.18 -14.79
C ALA A 25 10.27 14.06 -14.48
N PRO A 26 10.77 14.58 -13.36
CA PRO A 26 12.14 14.34 -12.99
C PRO A 26 12.28 12.84 -12.77
N ASP A 27 12.65 12.13 -13.83
CA ASP A 27 13.15 10.77 -13.70
C ASP A 27 14.49 10.95 -12.98
N GLY A 28 14.46 10.84 -11.65
CA GLY A 28 15.61 11.07 -10.75
C GLY A 28 16.76 10.10 -10.98
N ARG A 29 16.69 9.35 -12.07
CA ARG A 29 17.71 8.47 -12.55
C ARG A 29 18.24 8.97 -13.89
N ASN A 30 19.30 9.77 -13.85
CA ASN A 30 20.17 9.91 -15.00
C ASN A 30 20.92 8.58 -15.23
N LEU A 31 20.17 7.53 -15.59
CA LEU A 31 20.82 6.33 -16.12
C LEU A 31 21.54 6.75 -17.38
N PRO A 32 22.87 6.53 -17.50
CA PRO A 32 23.61 6.90 -18.70
C PRO A 32 23.04 6.11 -19.88
N ALA A 33 22.30 6.82 -20.75
CA ALA A 33 21.79 6.20 -21.96
C ALA A 33 22.96 5.89 -22.89
N ALA A 34 23.04 4.65 -23.39
CA ALA A 34 23.99 4.30 -24.42
C ALA A 34 23.51 4.91 -25.75
N GLU A 35 24.33 5.75 -26.36
CA GLU A 35 24.00 6.43 -27.62
C GLU A 35 24.30 5.55 -28.85
N ASP A 36 25.22 4.60 -28.70
CA ASP A 36 25.65 3.68 -29.76
C ASP A 36 26.11 2.33 -29.19
N PHE A 37 26.49 1.41 -30.08
CA PHE A 37 26.93 0.07 -29.68
C PHE A 37 28.26 0.07 -28.90
N GLU A 38 29.14 1.03 -29.18
CA GLU A 38 30.44 1.12 -28.48
C GLU A 38 30.22 1.57 -27.03
N SER A 39 29.40 2.58 -26.81
CA SER A 39 29.03 3.06 -25.47
C SER A 39 28.25 2.01 -24.69
N LEU A 40 27.32 1.30 -25.35
CA LEU A 40 26.60 0.18 -24.73
C LEU A 40 27.56 -0.95 -24.29
N SER A 41 28.51 -1.33 -25.17
CA SER A 41 29.48 -2.36 -24.85
C SER A 41 30.40 -1.98 -23.70
N ALA A 42 30.81 -0.70 -23.64
CA ALA A 42 31.60 -0.17 -22.54
C ALA A 42 30.83 -0.19 -21.21
N GLN A 43 29.56 0.27 -21.21
CA GLN A 43 28.69 0.24 -20.02
C GLN A 43 28.40 -1.22 -19.58
N PHE A 44 28.25 -2.14 -20.51
CA PHE A 44 28.05 -3.55 -20.17
C PHE A 44 29.30 -4.17 -19.54
N ALA A 45 30.51 -3.81 -19.99
CA ALA A 45 31.76 -4.27 -19.44
C ALA A 45 32.10 -3.70 -18.06
N ALA A 46 31.62 -2.46 -17.79
CA ALA A 46 31.80 -1.73 -16.52
C ALA A 46 30.51 -1.01 -16.15
N PRO A 47 29.47 -1.73 -15.68
CA PRO A 47 28.19 -1.15 -15.35
C PRO A 47 28.29 -0.18 -14.16
N SER A 48 27.53 0.90 -14.22
CA SER A 48 27.40 1.81 -13.08
C SER A 48 26.63 1.14 -11.94
N LYS A 49 26.69 1.72 -10.74
CA LYS A 49 26.01 1.18 -9.52
C LYS A 49 24.50 1.01 -9.68
N GLU A 50 23.88 1.79 -10.55
CA GLU A 50 22.45 1.74 -10.83
C GLU A 50 21.99 0.42 -11.48
N TYR A 51 22.92 -0.26 -12.16
CA TYR A 51 22.71 -1.60 -12.73
C TYR A 51 23.22 -2.73 -11.82
N GLY A 52 23.86 -2.38 -10.70
CA GLY A 52 24.35 -3.35 -9.73
C GLY A 52 23.24 -3.91 -8.86
N SER A 53 23.40 -5.17 -8.46
CA SER A 53 22.50 -5.79 -7.49
C SER A 53 22.56 -5.07 -6.14
N ALA A 54 21.43 -4.96 -5.45
CA ALA A 54 21.32 -4.45 -4.09
C ALA A 54 20.63 -5.49 -3.20
N PRO A 55 21.37 -6.20 -2.34
CA PRO A 55 20.78 -7.21 -1.45
C PRO A 55 20.08 -6.58 -0.26
N LEU A 56 19.19 -7.33 0.39
CA LEU A 56 18.67 -7.01 1.71
C LEU A 56 19.81 -7.09 2.73
N PHE A 57 20.21 -5.94 3.27
CA PHE A 57 21.21 -5.85 4.32
C PHE A 57 20.53 -6.00 5.68
N VAL A 58 20.35 -7.26 6.08
CA VAL A 58 19.51 -7.64 7.23
C VAL A 58 20.18 -7.29 8.56
N TRP A 59 19.53 -6.43 9.34
CA TRP A 59 19.94 -6.03 10.68
C TRP A 59 19.16 -6.81 11.75
N ASN A 60 19.57 -8.03 12.03
CA ASN A 60 18.95 -8.91 13.03
C ASN A 60 19.90 -9.30 14.18
N LYS A 61 20.97 -8.53 14.36
CA LYS A 61 21.99 -8.68 15.42
C LYS A 61 22.38 -7.30 15.95
N VAL A 62 23.35 -7.27 16.85
CA VAL A 62 24.01 -6.00 17.22
C VAL A 62 24.69 -5.42 16.00
N VAL A 63 24.26 -4.25 15.58
CA VAL A 63 24.84 -3.47 14.47
C VAL A 63 25.72 -2.38 15.07
N THR A 64 26.95 -2.23 14.54
CA THR A 64 27.88 -1.17 14.89
C THR A 64 28.43 -0.55 13.61
N PRO A 65 28.96 0.69 13.66
CA PRO A 65 29.60 1.32 12.50
C PRO A 65 30.67 0.44 11.85
N GLU A 66 31.52 -0.20 12.66
CA GLU A 66 32.60 -1.05 12.15
C GLU A 66 32.07 -2.26 11.36
N ARG A 67 30.98 -2.88 11.85
CA ARG A 67 30.35 -4.01 11.14
C ARG A 67 29.65 -3.57 9.85
N ILE A 68 29.10 -2.37 9.83
CA ILE A 68 28.54 -1.77 8.62
C ILE A 68 29.66 -1.56 7.61
N ASP A 69 30.78 -0.94 8.03
CA ASP A 69 31.92 -0.66 7.17
C ASP A 69 32.51 -1.93 6.54
N GLU A 70 32.73 -2.97 7.37
CA GLU A 70 33.24 -4.26 6.92
C GLU A 70 32.30 -4.92 5.89
N ALA A 71 30.99 -4.96 6.20
CA ALA A 71 30.02 -5.61 5.34
C ALA A 71 29.82 -4.87 4.00
N MET A 72 29.77 -3.53 4.04
CA MET A 72 29.61 -2.75 2.81
C MET A 72 30.86 -2.79 1.94
N ALA A 73 32.07 -2.78 2.53
CA ALA A 73 33.30 -2.96 1.80
C ALA A 73 33.36 -4.35 1.11
N ASP A 74 32.96 -5.40 1.82
CA ASP A 74 32.89 -6.77 1.26
C ASP A 74 31.87 -6.88 0.12
N LEU A 75 30.71 -6.24 0.24
CA LEU A 75 29.71 -6.19 -0.84
C LEU A 75 30.25 -5.42 -2.05
N LYS A 76 30.89 -4.28 -1.85
CA LYS A 76 31.49 -3.51 -2.94
C LYS A 76 32.58 -4.30 -3.68
N ASP A 77 33.44 -4.98 -2.94
CA ASP A 77 34.50 -5.85 -3.52
C ASP A 77 33.90 -6.97 -4.39
N LYS A 78 32.70 -7.42 -4.08
CA LYS A 78 31.95 -8.44 -4.86
C LYS A 78 31.08 -7.85 -5.98
N GLY A 79 31.15 -6.54 -6.22
CA GLY A 79 30.49 -5.88 -7.34
C GLY A 79 29.03 -5.50 -7.11
N PHE A 80 28.55 -5.48 -5.85
CA PHE A 80 27.20 -4.97 -5.54
C PHE A 80 27.13 -3.44 -5.71
N GLY A 81 26.00 -2.95 -6.27
CA GLY A 81 25.76 -1.53 -6.52
C GLY A 81 25.10 -0.81 -5.36
N GLY A 82 24.56 -1.52 -4.38
CA GLY A 82 23.87 -0.93 -3.24
C GLY A 82 23.43 -1.95 -2.20
N VAL A 83 22.66 -1.48 -1.22
CA VAL A 83 22.02 -2.30 -0.18
C VAL A 83 20.65 -1.76 0.16
N PHE A 84 19.71 -2.62 0.55
CA PHE A 84 18.50 -2.26 1.26
C PHE A 84 18.71 -2.48 2.75
N VAL A 85 18.72 -1.41 3.56
CA VAL A 85 18.86 -1.53 5.02
C VAL A 85 17.58 -2.11 5.59
N HIS A 86 17.63 -3.38 5.96
CA HIS A 86 16.45 -4.19 6.26
C HIS A 86 16.38 -4.55 7.75
N PRO A 87 15.50 -3.87 8.53
CA PRO A 87 15.22 -4.28 9.90
C PRO A 87 14.46 -5.61 9.92
N ARG A 88 14.84 -6.49 10.86
CA ARG A 88 14.23 -7.81 10.96
C ARG A 88 14.08 -8.23 12.41
N PRO A 89 13.07 -9.04 12.78
CA PRO A 89 12.96 -9.61 14.12
C PRO A 89 14.24 -10.31 14.58
N GLY A 90 14.61 -10.07 15.83
CA GLY A 90 15.92 -10.46 16.38
C GLY A 90 16.94 -9.31 16.41
N MET A 91 16.57 -8.16 15.87
CA MET A 91 17.32 -6.92 15.95
C MET A 91 17.52 -6.48 17.42
N VAL A 92 18.72 -5.99 17.74
CA VAL A 92 19.05 -5.46 19.06
C VAL A 92 18.89 -3.93 19.11
N THR A 93 19.18 -3.25 17.99
CA THR A 93 18.92 -1.83 17.81
C THR A 93 17.42 -1.62 17.73
N GLN A 94 16.87 -0.71 18.54
CA GLN A 94 15.46 -0.42 18.49
C GLN A 94 15.12 0.28 17.15
N TYR A 95 14.08 -0.21 16.47
CA TYR A 95 13.65 0.33 15.20
C TYR A 95 13.11 1.75 15.35
N LEU A 96 13.55 2.67 14.49
CA LEU A 96 13.17 4.08 14.42
C LEU A 96 13.57 4.94 15.63
N ASP A 97 14.47 4.45 16.51
CA ASP A 97 15.07 5.32 17.54
C ASP A 97 16.25 6.15 17.00
N ASP A 98 16.80 7.03 17.82
CA ASP A 98 17.93 7.89 17.46
C ASP A 98 19.17 7.07 17.04
N ASN A 99 19.40 5.93 17.68
CA ASN A 99 20.51 5.04 17.34
C ASN A 99 20.30 4.36 15.99
N TRP A 100 19.06 3.93 15.68
CA TRP A 100 18.68 3.42 14.36
C TRP A 100 19.02 4.43 13.27
N PHE A 101 18.55 5.67 13.41
CA PHE A 101 18.79 6.71 12.41
C PHE A 101 20.27 7.12 12.32
N SER A 102 21.01 7.07 13.43
CA SER A 102 22.45 7.31 13.43
C SER A 102 23.21 6.24 12.63
N LEU A 103 22.87 4.97 12.81
CA LEU A 103 23.47 3.86 12.06
C LEU A 103 23.07 3.89 10.58
N PHE A 104 21.82 4.27 10.27
CA PHE A 104 21.40 4.45 8.87
C PHE A 104 22.19 5.58 8.18
N ARG A 105 22.36 6.71 8.86
CA ARG A 105 23.20 7.80 8.36
C ARG A 105 24.64 7.35 8.12
N HIS A 106 25.24 6.61 9.06
CA HIS A 106 26.56 6.03 8.88
C HIS A 106 26.64 5.11 7.66
N THR A 107 25.62 4.27 7.47
CA THR A 107 25.50 3.39 6.28
C THR A 107 25.44 4.20 5.00
N MET A 108 24.66 5.29 4.99
CA MET A 108 24.57 6.20 3.84
C MET A 108 25.91 6.89 3.54
N GLU A 109 26.59 7.41 4.59
CA GLU A 109 27.93 8.02 4.45
C GLU A 109 28.95 7.02 3.87
N LYS A 110 28.90 5.77 4.34
CA LYS A 110 29.74 4.68 3.80
C LYS A 110 29.34 4.31 2.38
N GLY A 111 28.07 4.29 2.05
CA GLY A 111 27.57 4.10 0.69
C GLY A 111 28.11 5.16 -0.28
N ARG A 112 28.07 6.44 0.13
CA ARG A 112 28.65 7.54 -0.64
C ARG A 112 30.17 7.37 -0.85
N GLU A 113 30.92 7.01 0.21
CA GLU A 113 32.35 6.72 0.12
C GLU A 113 32.68 5.62 -0.88
N LEU A 114 31.89 4.55 -0.88
CA LEU A 114 32.10 3.37 -1.71
C LEU A 114 31.42 3.44 -3.09
N ASP A 115 30.76 4.55 -3.42
CA ASP A 115 29.90 4.67 -4.59
C ASP A 115 28.89 3.52 -4.67
N MET A 116 28.07 3.39 -3.63
CA MET A 116 26.98 2.43 -3.49
C MET A 116 25.70 3.14 -3.10
N ASN A 117 24.57 2.64 -3.58
CA ASN A 117 23.25 3.11 -3.20
C ASN A 117 22.80 2.50 -1.86
N VAL A 118 22.15 3.30 -1.02
CA VAL A 118 21.58 2.85 0.26
C VAL A 118 20.09 3.09 0.26
N TRP A 119 19.32 2.03 0.10
CA TRP A 119 17.88 2.08 0.01
C TRP A 119 17.23 1.97 1.38
N ILE A 120 16.12 2.67 1.58
CA ILE A 120 15.26 2.50 2.73
C ILE A 120 14.41 1.25 2.52
N TYR A 121 14.39 0.36 3.51
CA TYR A 121 13.37 -0.67 3.67
C TYR A 121 12.45 -0.21 4.80
N ASP A 122 11.16 -0.14 4.55
CA ASP A 122 10.21 0.69 5.32
C ASP A 122 9.63 0.04 6.57
N GLU A 123 9.92 -1.23 6.84
CA GLU A 123 9.20 -1.97 7.87
C GLU A 123 10.15 -2.81 8.75
N ASN A 124 9.79 -2.98 10.01
CA ASN A 124 10.40 -3.98 10.89
C ASN A 124 9.49 -5.21 10.96
N SER A 125 9.85 -6.26 10.26
CA SER A 125 9.04 -7.36 9.78
C SER A 125 8.34 -7.01 8.46
N TYR A 126 7.34 -7.76 8.03
CA TYR A 126 6.44 -7.48 6.91
C TYR A 126 5.06 -8.08 7.24
N PRO A 127 3.99 -7.74 6.55
CA PRO A 127 3.86 -6.78 5.45
C PRO A 127 4.00 -5.32 5.91
N SER A 128 4.40 -4.43 4.98
CA SER A 128 4.56 -3.00 5.27
C SER A 128 3.26 -2.31 5.67
N GLY A 129 3.38 -1.31 6.53
CA GLY A 129 2.27 -0.44 6.92
C GLY A 129 2.05 -0.25 8.41
N PHE A 130 2.67 -1.06 9.27
CA PHE A 130 2.51 -0.96 10.73
C PHE A 130 3.75 -0.38 11.46
N ALA A 131 4.85 -0.18 10.74
CA ALA A 131 6.10 0.40 11.26
C ALA A 131 6.61 -0.29 12.54
N GLY A 132 6.67 -1.64 12.54
CA GLY A 132 7.09 -2.41 13.71
C GLY A 132 6.17 -2.26 14.93
N GLY A 133 4.91 -1.85 14.75
CA GLY A 133 3.94 -1.62 15.80
C GLY A 133 3.73 -0.14 16.17
N HIS A 134 4.58 0.77 15.68
CA HIS A 134 4.47 2.20 16.00
C HIS A 134 3.18 2.82 15.46
N VAL A 135 2.68 2.39 14.29
CA VAL A 135 1.38 2.85 13.76
C VAL A 135 0.26 2.38 14.67
N ASN A 136 0.27 1.12 15.08
CA ASN A 136 -0.74 0.56 15.98
C ASN A 136 -0.80 1.31 17.31
N GLU A 137 0.34 1.65 17.88
CA GLU A 137 0.42 2.39 19.15
C GLU A 137 -0.08 3.83 19.01
N ALA A 138 0.27 4.50 17.89
CA ALA A 138 -0.10 5.88 17.65
C ALA A 138 -1.53 6.06 17.12
N MET A 139 -2.12 5.01 16.51
CA MET A 139 -3.41 5.01 15.83
C MET A 139 -4.16 3.68 16.08
N PRO A 140 -4.69 3.44 17.30
CA PRO A 140 -5.38 2.20 17.63
C PRO A 140 -6.54 1.86 16.70
N GLU A 141 -7.26 2.86 16.19
CA GLU A 141 -8.35 2.72 15.23
C GLU A 141 -7.92 2.03 13.92
N SER A 142 -6.63 2.04 13.62
CA SER A 142 -6.08 1.35 12.45
C SER A 142 -6.26 -0.17 12.48
N TYR A 143 -6.60 -0.77 13.62
CA TYR A 143 -6.75 -2.21 13.76
C TYR A 143 -7.86 -2.67 14.71
N ASP A 144 -8.37 -1.80 15.60
CA ASP A 144 -9.34 -2.20 16.66
C ASP A 144 -10.80 -1.90 16.30
N GLU A 145 -11.07 -1.30 15.15
CA GLU A 145 -12.42 -1.07 14.64
C GLU A 145 -13.00 -2.23 13.82
N GLY A 146 -12.20 -3.29 13.61
CA GLY A 146 -12.49 -4.43 12.76
C GLY A 146 -11.89 -4.25 11.36
N VAL A 147 -11.51 -5.38 10.75
CA VAL A 147 -10.88 -5.40 9.42
C VAL A 147 -11.58 -6.35 8.45
N ALA A 148 -12.56 -7.08 8.95
CA ALA A 148 -13.31 -8.06 8.17
C ALA A 148 -14.74 -8.19 8.68
N LEU A 149 -15.60 -8.78 7.86
CA LEU A 149 -16.96 -9.17 8.21
C LEU A 149 -17.14 -10.67 8.12
N LYS A 150 -17.93 -11.17 9.06
CA LYS A 150 -18.47 -12.54 9.08
C LYS A 150 -19.97 -12.51 9.27
N TYR A 151 -20.60 -13.63 9.02
CA TYR A 151 -22.01 -13.79 9.36
C TYR A 151 -22.29 -15.09 10.09
N LEU A 152 -23.37 -15.08 10.87
CA LEU A 152 -24.00 -16.24 11.47
C LEU A 152 -25.37 -16.43 10.83
N ARG A 153 -25.68 -17.64 10.32
CA ARG A 153 -27.03 -17.99 9.91
C ARG A 153 -27.81 -18.56 11.08
N ALA A 154 -28.99 -18.03 11.34
CA ALA A 154 -29.78 -18.40 12.50
C ALA A 154 -31.24 -18.65 12.13
N GLY A 155 -31.83 -19.74 12.68
CA GLY A 155 -33.26 -20.04 12.53
C GLY A 155 -34.17 -19.30 13.52
N VAL A 156 -33.56 -18.61 14.49
CA VAL A 156 -34.23 -17.80 15.52
C VAL A 156 -33.33 -16.60 15.83
N LEU A 157 -33.91 -15.42 15.97
CA LEU A 157 -33.16 -14.25 16.41
C LEU A 157 -32.67 -14.44 17.82
N PRO A 158 -31.34 -14.41 18.06
CA PRO A 158 -30.78 -14.68 19.38
C PRO A 158 -31.00 -13.52 20.36
N ASP A 159 -30.91 -13.79 21.66
CA ASP A 159 -30.93 -12.75 22.70
C ASP A 159 -29.77 -11.77 22.56
N THR A 160 -28.66 -12.22 21.94
CA THR A 160 -27.44 -11.43 21.70
C THR A 160 -27.47 -10.66 20.37
N VAL A 161 -28.66 -10.41 19.81
CA VAL A 161 -28.81 -9.77 18.49
C VAL A 161 -28.12 -8.38 18.39
N ASP A 162 -27.97 -7.68 19.49
CA ASP A 162 -27.30 -6.37 19.58
C ASP A 162 -25.78 -6.43 19.24
N ARG A 163 -25.21 -7.62 19.16
CA ARG A 163 -23.80 -7.83 18.76
C ARG A 163 -23.59 -7.76 17.25
N PHE A 164 -24.68 -7.77 16.47
CA PHE A 164 -24.64 -7.76 15.03
C PHE A 164 -24.99 -6.38 14.51
N PHE A 165 -24.15 -5.83 13.67
CA PHE A 165 -24.36 -4.49 13.12
C PHE A 165 -25.33 -4.48 11.92
N CYS A 166 -25.57 -5.65 11.29
CA CYS A 166 -26.55 -5.82 10.22
C CYS A 166 -27.23 -7.18 10.38
N CYS A 167 -28.59 -7.16 10.33
CA CYS A 167 -29.43 -8.34 10.47
C CYS A 167 -30.36 -8.41 9.24
N LEU A 168 -30.15 -9.41 8.39
CA LEU A 168 -31.00 -9.64 7.22
C LEU A 168 -31.92 -10.84 7.47
N ARG A 169 -33.20 -10.69 7.14
CA ARG A 169 -34.17 -11.79 7.09
C ARG A 169 -34.33 -12.24 5.64
N ARG A 170 -34.17 -13.54 5.39
CA ARG A 170 -34.42 -14.12 4.08
C ARG A 170 -35.88 -14.53 3.94
N GLU A 171 -36.49 -14.15 2.81
CA GLU A 171 -37.84 -14.55 2.38
C GLU A 171 -37.79 -14.99 0.92
N GLY A 172 -37.66 -16.32 0.69
CA GLY A 172 -37.38 -16.85 -0.65
C GLY A 172 -36.00 -16.42 -1.15
N ASP A 173 -35.95 -15.65 -2.24
CA ASP A 173 -34.73 -15.11 -2.82
C ASP A 173 -34.47 -13.64 -2.41
N ALA A 174 -35.36 -13.05 -1.62
CA ALA A 174 -35.23 -11.68 -1.13
C ALA A 174 -34.65 -11.63 0.28
N PHE A 175 -33.92 -10.53 0.57
CA PHE A 175 -33.39 -10.23 1.88
C PHE A 175 -33.92 -8.87 2.34
N THR A 176 -34.50 -8.84 3.54
CA THR A 176 -34.99 -7.62 4.18
C THR A 176 -34.08 -7.25 5.32
N ASP A 177 -33.59 -6.02 5.33
CA ASP A 177 -32.84 -5.48 6.47
C ASP A 177 -33.82 -5.22 7.62
N ILE A 178 -33.57 -5.90 8.74
CA ILE A 178 -34.35 -5.82 9.97
C ILE A 178 -33.49 -5.30 11.14
N THR A 179 -32.32 -4.76 10.86
CA THR A 179 -31.35 -4.36 11.89
C THR A 179 -31.98 -3.45 12.94
N ALA A 180 -32.73 -2.42 12.52
CA ALA A 180 -33.39 -1.50 13.43
C ALA A 180 -34.43 -2.15 14.36
N GLU A 181 -35.05 -3.26 13.92
CA GLU A 181 -36.14 -3.95 14.60
C GLU A 181 -35.66 -5.23 15.33
N ALA A 182 -34.46 -5.68 15.02
CA ALA A 182 -33.96 -6.99 15.44
C ALA A 182 -34.03 -7.20 16.96
N ALA A 183 -33.70 -6.17 17.73
CA ALA A 183 -33.76 -6.21 19.21
C ALA A 183 -35.18 -6.44 19.75
N SER A 184 -36.20 -5.89 19.09
CA SER A 184 -37.60 -6.06 19.49
C SER A 184 -38.19 -7.41 19.07
N ARG A 185 -37.51 -8.11 18.14
CA ARG A 185 -37.95 -9.38 17.54
C ARG A 185 -37.17 -10.59 18.04
N ARG A 186 -36.43 -10.45 19.17
CA ARG A 186 -35.73 -11.58 19.82
C ARG A 186 -36.61 -12.79 20.01
N GLY A 187 -36.12 -13.98 19.71
CA GLY A 187 -36.87 -15.22 19.79
C GLY A 187 -37.79 -15.51 18.60
N GLU A 188 -37.93 -14.58 17.64
CA GLU A 188 -38.71 -14.80 16.43
C GLU A 188 -38.07 -15.83 15.54
N LYS A 189 -38.88 -16.79 15.02
CA LYS A 189 -38.40 -17.79 14.06
C LYS A 189 -38.35 -17.24 12.66
N GLY A 190 -37.31 -17.58 11.93
CA GLY A 190 -37.08 -17.14 10.55
C GLY A 190 -35.81 -17.73 9.97
N ASP A 191 -35.37 -17.21 8.83
CA ASP A 191 -34.06 -17.49 8.24
C ASP A 191 -33.28 -16.19 8.24
N TYR A 192 -32.31 -16.08 9.13
CA TYR A 192 -31.58 -14.83 9.41
C TYR A 192 -30.12 -14.96 9.08
N TYR A 193 -29.54 -13.87 8.56
CA TYR A 193 -28.13 -13.66 8.35
C TYR A 193 -27.70 -12.49 9.24
N LEU A 194 -26.86 -12.77 10.21
CA LEU A 194 -26.47 -11.83 11.26
C LEU A 194 -24.98 -11.49 11.09
N PHE A 195 -24.67 -10.25 10.68
CA PHE A 195 -23.32 -9.84 10.34
C PHE A 195 -22.62 -9.17 11.51
N TYR A 196 -21.35 -9.53 11.70
CA TYR A 196 -20.50 -8.99 12.75
C TYR A 196 -19.09 -8.70 12.24
N LYS A 197 -18.44 -7.77 12.92
CA LYS A 197 -17.05 -7.40 12.63
C LYS A 197 -16.11 -8.50 13.11
N ALA A 198 -15.06 -8.74 12.34
CA ALA A 198 -13.96 -9.63 12.68
C ALA A 198 -12.64 -8.86 12.69
N TYR A 199 -11.66 -9.39 13.42
CA TYR A 199 -10.38 -8.76 13.68
C TYR A 199 -9.26 -9.71 13.28
N ASN A 200 -8.12 -9.16 12.83
CA ASN A 200 -6.93 -9.95 12.66
C ASN A 200 -6.41 -10.43 14.04
N PRO A 201 -5.84 -11.62 14.13
CA PRO A 201 -5.26 -12.07 15.39
C PRO A 201 -4.03 -11.24 15.76
N THR A 202 -3.84 -10.99 17.05
CA THR A 202 -2.60 -10.38 17.55
C THR A 202 -1.44 -11.37 17.43
N SER A 203 -0.24 -10.85 17.18
CA SER A 203 0.95 -11.67 17.02
C SER A 203 2.21 -10.94 17.51
N PRO A 204 3.17 -11.67 18.10
CA PRO A 204 4.50 -11.11 18.36
C PRO A 204 5.18 -10.57 17.09
N TRP A 205 4.81 -11.09 15.91
CA TRP A 205 5.28 -10.59 14.61
C TRP A 205 4.87 -9.13 14.36
N TYR A 206 3.73 -8.72 14.87
CA TYR A 206 3.21 -7.36 14.83
C TYR A 206 3.43 -6.62 16.16
N SER A 207 4.53 -6.90 16.86
CA SER A 207 4.86 -6.30 18.16
C SER A 207 3.78 -6.47 19.24
N GLY A 208 3.00 -7.54 19.16
CA GLY A 208 1.89 -7.82 20.08
C GLY A 208 0.54 -7.26 19.64
N PHE A 209 0.51 -6.48 18.56
CA PHE A 209 -0.71 -5.99 17.92
C PHE A 209 -1.23 -6.97 16.85
N SER A 210 -2.25 -6.56 16.11
CA SER A 210 -2.67 -7.17 14.85
C SER A 210 -2.25 -6.29 13.67
N TYR A 211 -2.24 -6.86 12.46
CA TYR A 211 -1.92 -6.06 11.27
C TYR A 211 -2.96 -4.96 11.03
N VAL A 212 -2.49 -3.80 10.61
CA VAL A 212 -3.29 -2.58 10.39
C VAL A 212 -4.21 -2.69 9.18
N ASP A 213 -5.24 -1.88 9.14
CA ASP A 213 -6.11 -1.70 7.99
C ASP A 213 -5.55 -0.61 7.05
N LEU A 214 -4.92 -0.99 5.96
CA LEU A 214 -4.37 -0.05 4.99
C LEU A 214 -5.42 0.74 4.19
N MET A 215 -6.69 0.35 4.30
CA MET A 215 -7.80 1.11 3.73
C MET A 215 -8.39 2.14 4.72
N HIS A 216 -7.97 2.11 5.99
CA HIS A 216 -8.37 3.11 6.97
C HIS A 216 -7.71 4.46 6.64
N GLU A 217 -8.53 5.52 6.67
CA GLU A 217 -8.04 6.88 6.35
C GLU A 217 -6.95 7.32 7.33
N GLY A 218 -5.84 7.86 6.80
CA GLY A 218 -4.73 8.38 7.59
C GLY A 218 -3.67 7.37 8.00
N VAL A 219 -3.86 6.05 7.77
CA VAL A 219 -2.85 5.03 8.13
C VAL A 219 -1.55 5.24 7.34
N ALA A 220 -1.63 5.49 6.03
CA ALA A 220 -0.44 5.74 5.22
C ALA A 220 0.29 7.03 5.64
N ASP A 221 -0.47 8.10 5.95
CA ASP A 221 0.13 9.35 6.43
C ASP A 221 0.85 9.14 7.76
N LYS A 222 0.24 8.39 8.68
CA LYS A 222 0.86 8.04 9.97
C LYS A 222 2.09 7.15 9.80
N PHE A 223 2.02 6.18 8.90
CA PHE A 223 3.16 5.33 8.55
C PHE A 223 4.34 6.15 8.02
N ILE A 224 4.08 7.08 7.10
CA ILE A 224 5.08 7.99 6.55
C ILE A 224 5.67 8.91 7.63
N GLU A 225 4.82 9.51 8.47
CA GLU A 225 5.24 10.38 9.58
C GLU A 225 6.23 9.67 10.50
N LEU A 226 5.95 8.41 10.84
CA LEU A 226 6.75 7.63 11.78
C LEU A 226 8.03 7.05 11.15
N THR A 227 8.02 6.77 9.86
CA THR A 227 9.12 6.13 9.13
C THR A 227 9.88 7.14 8.27
N LEU A 228 9.35 7.47 7.11
CA LEU A 228 10.04 8.24 6.06
C LEU A 228 10.45 9.64 6.49
N ASP A 229 9.64 10.32 7.29
CA ASP A 229 9.98 11.64 7.83
C ASP A 229 11.14 11.56 8.85
N GLY A 230 11.29 10.42 9.51
CA GLY A 230 12.46 10.14 10.33
C GLY A 230 13.74 10.05 9.48
N TYR A 231 13.73 9.29 8.41
CA TYR A 231 14.85 9.22 7.46
C TYR A 231 15.13 10.58 6.81
N LYS A 232 14.07 11.29 6.40
CA LYS A 232 14.20 12.63 5.81
C LYS A 232 14.93 13.61 6.73
N LYS A 233 14.68 13.59 8.04
CA LYS A 233 15.37 14.45 9.03
C LYS A 233 16.88 14.20 9.07
N VAL A 234 17.33 12.97 8.84
CA VAL A 234 18.73 12.58 9.02
C VAL A 234 19.53 12.47 7.72
N VAL A 235 18.89 12.10 6.61
CA VAL A 235 19.53 11.87 5.30
C VAL A 235 18.78 12.48 4.13
N GLY A 236 17.82 13.37 4.36
CA GLY A 236 16.97 13.94 3.31
C GLY A 236 17.72 14.70 2.21
N GLU A 237 18.92 15.22 2.50
CA GLU A 237 19.79 15.87 1.52
C GLU A 237 20.35 14.88 0.47
N GLU A 238 20.34 13.59 0.78
CA GLU A 238 20.83 12.51 -0.10
C GLU A 238 19.68 11.79 -0.83
N PHE A 239 18.44 12.26 -0.65
CA PHE A 239 17.30 11.71 -1.36
C PHE A 239 17.42 11.95 -2.87
N GLY A 240 17.25 10.88 -3.67
CA GLY A 240 17.52 10.87 -5.10
C GLY A 240 19.00 10.79 -5.49
N GLY A 241 19.89 10.81 -4.48
CA GLY A 241 21.34 10.61 -4.63
C GLY A 241 21.77 9.25 -4.08
N THR A 242 22.54 9.26 -2.99
CA THR A 242 22.99 8.03 -2.32
C THR A 242 21.82 7.23 -1.74
N VAL A 243 20.72 7.90 -1.38
CA VAL A 243 19.45 7.28 -0.96
C VAL A 243 18.44 7.44 -2.10
N PRO A 244 18.41 6.50 -3.08
CA PRO A 244 17.63 6.69 -4.30
C PRO A 244 16.14 6.39 -4.12
N GLY A 245 15.76 5.64 -3.08
CA GLY A 245 14.37 5.24 -2.97
C GLY A 245 14.03 4.44 -1.72
N TRP A 246 12.80 4.02 -1.72
CA TRP A 246 12.08 3.32 -0.67
C TRP A 246 11.51 2.00 -1.19
N PHE A 247 11.83 0.92 -0.49
CA PHE A 247 11.29 -0.41 -0.73
C PHE A 247 10.17 -0.69 0.28
N THR A 248 8.98 -1.00 -0.24
CA THR A 248 7.83 -1.50 0.52
C THR A 248 7.67 -3.01 0.32
N ASP A 249 7.30 -3.74 1.38
CA ASP A 249 7.26 -5.19 1.37
C ASP A 249 5.85 -5.71 1.64
N GLU A 250 5.21 -6.26 0.62
CA GLU A 250 3.90 -6.93 0.64
C GLU A 250 2.78 -6.17 1.37
N PRO A 251 2.62 -4.82 1.24
CA PRO A 251 1.46 -4.16 1.82
C PRO A 251 0.18 -4.82 1.30
N GLN A 252 -0.75 -5.16 2.18
CA GLN A 252 -1.89 -6.00 1.81
C GLN A 252 -3.18 -5.63 2.53
N ILE A 253 -4.29 -5.98 1.89
CA ILE A 253 -5.64 -5.87 2.45
C ILE A 253 -6.32 -7.23 2.56
N VAL A 254 -5.56 -8.30 2.73
CA VAL A 254 -6.06 -9.68 2.77
C VAL A 254 -6.68 -9.99 4.13
N VAL A 255 -7.73 -10.81 4.14
CA VAL A 255 -8.28 -11.37 5.36
C VAL A 255 -7.61 -12.71 5.68
N THR A 256 -7.44 -12.99 6.97
CA THR A 256 -6.71 -14.17 7.44
C THR A 256 -7.50 -15.47 7.34
N ASP A 257 -8.81 -15.43 7.18
CA ASP A 257 -9.62 -16.63 7.02
C ASP A 257 -10.58 -16.54 5.82
N ARG A 258 -10.88 -17.71 5.24
CA ARG A 258 -11.70 -17.82 4.01
C ARG A 258 -13.19 -17.61 4.24
N GLU A 259 -13.64 -17.56 5.48
CA GLU A 259 -15.05 -17.34 5.83
C GLU A 259 -15.34 -15.84 5.98
N SER A 260 -14.30 -15.02 6.05
CA SER A 260 -14.40 -13.57 6.17
C SER A 260 -14.33 -12.89 4.81
N ILE A 261 -14.91 -11.71 4.72
CA ILE A 261 -14.63 -10.74 3.67
C ILE A 261 -13.96 -9.51 4.28
N ARG A 262 -13.16 -8.80 3.47
CA ARG A 262 -12.52 -7.56 3.89
C ARG A 262 -13.54 -6.47 4.20
N TRP A 263 -13.26 -5.68 5.22
CA TRP A 263 -14.07 -4.54 5.64
C TRP A 263 -13.20 -3.43 6.22
N THR A 264 -13.66 -2.20 6.09
CA THR A 264 -13.12 -1.00 6.74
C THR A 264 -14.30 -0.14 7.19
N PRO A 265 -14.18 0.74 8.20
CA PRO A 265 -15.32 1.41 8.84
C PRO A 265 -16.27 2.14 7.91
N ASP A 266 -15.78 2.77 6.87
CA ASP A 266 -16.59 3.55 5.91
C ASP A 266 -16.85 2.84 4.57
N LEU A 267 -16.61 1.52 4.51
CA LEU A 267 -16.78 0.73 3.27
C LEU A 267 -18.17 0.90 2.64
N PHE A 268 -19.23 0.92 3.45
CA PHE A 268 -20.59 1.02 2.93
C PHE A 268 -20.87 2.38 2.30
N ASP A 269 -20.39 3.45 2.93
CA ASP A 269 -20.50 4.79 2.37
C ASP A 269 -19.68 4.96 1.09
N ALA A 270 -18.46 4.43 1.06
CA ALA A 270 -17.61 4.40 -0.12
C ALA A 270 -18.26 3.59 -1.27
N PHE A 271 -18.87 2.46 -0.94
CA PHE A 271 -19.58 1.64 -1.91
C PHE A 271 -20.79 2.36 -2.50
N ARG A 272 -21.63 2.96 -1.63
CA ARG A 272 -22.80 3.73 -2.06
C ARG A 272 -22.41 4.93 -2.90
N ALA A 273 -21.37 5.66 -2.51
CA ALA A 273 -20.87 6.81 -3.25
C ALA A 273 -20.42 6.43 -4.67
N ARG A 274 -19.77 5.27 -4.81
CA ARG A 274 -19.23 4.82 -6.08
C ARG A 274 -20.28 4.17 -7.01
N TRP A 275 -21.16 3.35 -6.45
CA TRP A 275 -22.06 2.51 -7.23
C TRP A 275 -23.54 2.91 -7.17
N GLY A 276 -23.91 3.84 -6.28
CA GLY A 276 -25.23 4.42 -6.18
C GLY A 276 -26.30 3.51 -5.58
N TYR A 277 -25.90 2.43 -4.89
CA TYR A 277 -26.81 1.55 -4.14
C TYR A 277 -26.15 1.02 -2.86
N ASP A 278 -26.96 0.54 -1.93
CA ASP A 278 -26.49 0.05 -0.63
C ASP A 278 -25.96 -1.37 -0.71
N LEU A 279 -24.79 -1.61 -0.09
CA LEU A 279 -24.20 -2.94 -0.02
C LEU A 279 -24.89 -3.82 1.03
N GLU A 280 -25.38 -3.24 2.14
CA GLU A 280 -25.91 -3.96 3.29
C GLU A 280 -27.02 -4.96 2.91
N PRO A 281 -28.06 -4.60 2.14
CA PRO A 281 -29.08 -5.55 1.73
C PRO A 281 -28.56 -6.66 0.82
N ASN A 282 -27.39 -6.46 0.23
CA ASN A 282 -26.75 -7.35 -0.72
C ASN A 282 -25.57 -8.13 -0.12
N LEU A 283 -25.28 -7.99 1.19
CA LEU A 283 -24.12 -8.62 1.83
C LEU A 283 -24.06 -10.14 1.62
N VAL A 284 -25.21 -10.84 1.67
CA VAL A 284 -25.26 -12.30 1.47
C VAL A 284 -24.69 -12.70 0.12
N SER A 285 -24.84 -11.86 -0.91
CA SER A 285 -24.30 -12.10 -2.26
C SER A 285 -22.79 -12.21 -2.31
N LEU A 286 -22.08 -11.70 -1.30
CA LEU A 286 -20.62 -11.80 -1.21
C LEU A 286 -20.16 -13.23 -0.87
N TRP A 287 -20.99 -14.03 -0.21
CA TRP A 287 -20.72 -15.44 0.12
C TRP A 287 -21.55 -16.42 -0.71
N GLU A 288 -22.82 -16.12 -0.95
CA GLU A 288 -23.75 -17.00 -1.64
C GLU A 288 -24.09 -16.49 -3.06
N GLU A 289 -24.46 -17.38 -3.95
CA GLU A 289 -24.87 -17.04 -5.32
C GLU A 289 -26.37 -16.64 -5.35
N VAL A 290 -26.70 -15.55 -4.67
CA VAL A 290 -28.05 -15.01 -4.56
C VAL A 290 -28.14 -13.61 -5.17
N GLY A 291 -29.31 -13.27 -5.73
CA GLY A 291 -29.52 -11.97 -6.37
C GLY A 291 -28.48 -11.68 -7.48
N PRO A 292 -28.09 -10.42 -7.66
CA PRO A 292 -27.10 -10.01 -8.67
C PRO A 292 -25.66 -10.23 -8.18
N TRP A 293 -25.36 -11.37 -7.57
CA TRP A 293 -24.12 -11.65 -6.85
C TRP A 293 -22.83 -11.35 -7.65
N ARG A 294 -22.82 -11.59 -8.97
CA ARG A 294 -21.64 -11.30 -9.80
C ARG A 294 -21.33 -9.81 -9.83
N GLN A 295 -22.38 -8.99 -10.00
CA GLN A 295 -22.25 -7.54 -9.99
C GLN A 295 -21.83 -7.03 -8.60
N VAL A 296 -22.48 -7.54 -7.54
CA VAL A 296 -22.17 -7.13 -6.16
C VAL A 296 -20.73 -7.45 -5.82
N ARG A 297 -20.25 -8.66 -6.13
CA ARG A 297 -18.85 -9.06 -5.88
C ARG A 297 -17.84 -8.24 -6.70
N HIS A 298 -18.17 -7.96 -7.96
CA HIS A 298 -17.33 -7.09 -8.80
C HIS A 298 -17.25 -5.68 -8.19
N ASN A 299 -18.38 -5.08 -7.88
CA ASN A 299 -18.47 -3.72 -7.36
C ASN A 299 -17.79 -3.61 -5.97
N TYR A 300 -17.94 -4.62 -5.14
CA TYR A 300 -17.27 -4.70 -3.84
C TYR A 300 -15.74 -4.73 -3.98
N ARG A 301 -15.21 -5.59 -4.84
CA ARG A 301 -13.76 -5.65 -5.09
C ARG A 301 -13.20 -4.37 -5.68
N ASP A 302 -13.94 -3.75 -6.60
CA ASP A 302 -13.57 -2.47 -7.18
C ASP A 302 -13.47 -1.37 -6.12
N VAL A 303 -14.38 -1.33 -5.14
CA VAL A 303 -14.30 -0.37 -4.02
C VAL A 303 -13.08 -0.65 -3.15
N LEU A 304 -12.84 -1.90 -2.75
CA LEU A 304 -11.68 -2.26 -1.94
C LEU A 304 -10.37 -1.84 -2.61
N MET A 305 -10.23 -2.16 -3.92
CA MET A 305 -9.06 -1.80 -4.70
C MET A 305 -8.85 -0.28 -4.72
N ASN A 306 -9.91 0.49 -4.98
CA ASN A 306 -9.78 1.95 -5.02
C ASN A 306 -9.45 2.54 -3.65
N LEU A 307 -10.03 2.03 -2.56
CA LEU A 307 -9.68 2.48 -1.21
C LEU A 307 -8.20 2.20 -0.89
N PHE A 308 -7.71 1.02 -1.21
CA PHE A 308 -6.31 0.67 -1.02
C PHE A 308 -5.37 1.54 -1.86
N LEU A 309 -5.68 1.69 -3.15
CA LEU A 309 -4.89 2.53 -4.06
C LEU A 309 -4.87 3.99 -3.61
N ASP A 310 -6.02 4.57 -3.32
CA ASP A 310 -6.13 5.99 -3.01
C ASP A 310 -5.58 6.34 -1.63
N ARG A 311 -5.79 5.45 -0.62
CA ARG A 311 -5.46 5.72 0.78
C ARG A 311 -4.08 5.24 1.21
N TYR A 312 -3.49 4.30 0.48
CA TYR A 312 -2.17 3.78 0.82
C TYR A 312 -1.17 3.97 -0.32
N ILE A 313 -1.37 3.29 -1.45
CA ILE A 313 -0.37 3.25 -2.52
C ILE A 313 -0.08 4.63 -3.08
N LYS A 314 -1.13 5.37 -3.42
CA LYS A 314 -0.99 6.73 -3.97
C LYS A 314 -0.35 7.70 -2.97
N VAL A 315 -0.70 7.59 -1.69
CA VAL A 315 -0.11 8.44 -0.64
C VAL A 315 1.40 8.19 -0.53
N CYS A 316 1.82 6.92 -0.54
CA CYS A 316 3.23 6.52 -0.53
C CYS A 316 3.95 6.98 -1.80
N HIS A 317 3.37 6.74 -2.97
CA HIS A 317 3.92 7.18 -4.25
C HIS A 317 4.09 8.71 -4.30
N ASP A 318 3.04 9.46 -3.95
CA ASP A 318 3.06 10.92 -3.99
C ASP A 318 4.09 11.51 -2.99
N TYR A 319 4.34 10.82 -1.87
CA TYR A 319 5.44 11.19 -0.97
C TYR A 319 6.80 11.01 -1.65
N CYS A 320 7.02 9.88 -2.32
CA CYS A 320 8.26 9.61 -3.03
C CYS A 320 8.50 10.66 -4.13
N GLU A 321 7.51 10.95 -4.96
CA GLU A 321 7.60 11.99 -6.00
C GLU A 321 7.99 13.35 -5.43
N ARG A 322 7.35 13.78 -4.33
CA ARG A 322 7.66 15.07 -3.67
C ARG A 322 9.05 15.14 -3.05
N ASN A 323 9.65 13.99 -2.76
CA ASN A 323 10.94 13.89 -2.08
C ASN A 323 12.06 13.32 -2.96
N ASN A 324 11.86 13.25 -4.27
CA ASN A 324 12.84 12.73 -5.23
C ASN A 324 13.30 11.30 -4.89
N LEU A 325 12.38 10.45 -4.45
CA LEU A 325 12.61 9.05 -4.16
C LEU A 325 11.95 8.16 -5.21
N VAL A 326 12.53 7.02 -5.47
CA VAL A 326 11.87 5.93 -6.21
C VAL A 326 11.04 5.10 -5.24
N PHE A 327 9.77 4.87 -5.58
CA PHE A 327 8.93 3.94 -4.87
C PHE A 327 9.08 2.56 -5.51
N THR A 328 9.59 1.58 -4.77
CA THR A 328 9.82 0.21 -5.24
C THR A 328 9.43 -0.81 -4.18
N GLY A 329 9.47 -2.07 -4.52
CA GLY A 329 9.09 -3.15 -3.64
C GLY A 329 8.29 -4.21 -4.39
N HIS A 330 7.56 -5.00 -3.65
CA HIS A 330 6.58 -5.91 -4.22
C HIS A 330 5.31 -5.94 -3.38
N PHE A 331 4.19 -6.16 -4.08
CA PHE A 331 2.90 -6.38 -3.45
C PHE A 331 2.72 -7.86 -3.13
N TRP A 332 1.66 -8.17 -2.40
CA TRP A 332 1.33 -9.53 -2.01
C TRP A 332 1.31 -10.49 -3.21
N GLU A 333 2.18 -11.49 -3.19
CA GLU A 333 2.31 -12.47 -4.27
C GLU A 333 1.79 -13.88 -3.92
N HIS A 334 1.35 -14.09 -2.68
CA HIS A 334 0.89 -15.37 -2.18
C HIS A 334 -0.62 -15.53 -2.34
N GLY A 335 -1.12 -16.11 -3.27
CA GLY A 335 -2.55 -16.34 -3.49
C GLY A 335 -2.79 -17.02 -4.81
N TRP A 336 -1.71 -17.33 -5.48
CA TRP A 336 -1.79 -18.05 -6.73
C TRP A 336 -2.16 -19.53 -6.50
N PRO A 337 -3.14 -20.09 -7.19
CA PRO A 337 -3.95 -19.48 -8.26
C PRO A 337 -5.22 -18.79 -7.76
N ASP A 338 -5.43 -18.64 -6.47
CA ASP A 338 -6.69 -18.18 -5.86
C ASP A 338 -6.76 -16.64 -5.80
N MET A 339 -6.64 -16.01 -6.97
CA MET A 339 -6.73 -14.56 -7.14
C MET A 339 -8.16 -14.01 -6.87
N GLY A 340 -9.09 -14.89 -6.56
CA GLY A 340 -10.52 -14.53 -6.40
C GLY A 340 -10.82 -13.61 -5.22
N HIS A 341 -9.93 -13.52 -4.24
CA HIS A 341 -10.13 -12.74 -3.03
C HIS A 341 -9.07 -11.66 -2.81
N ASN A 342 -8.12 -11.56 -3.71
CA ASN A 342 -6.98 -10.67 -3.55
C ASN A 342 -7.03 -9.59 -4.64
N PRO A 343 -7.38 -8.33 -4.30
CA PRO A 343 -7.32 -7.22 -5.23
C PRO A 343 -5.89 -6.78 -5.56
N ASP A 344 -4.89 -7.39 -4.96
CA ASP A 344 -3.53 -6.89 -4.84
C ASP A 344 -2.61 -7.28 -6.00
N ASN A 345 -3.06 -8.15 -6.88
CA ASN A 345 -2.26 -8.54 -8.04
C ASN A 345 -2.50 -7.57 -9.18
N MET A 346 -1.78 -6.48 -9.18
CA MET A 346 -1.67 -5.59 -10.32
C MET A 346 -0.32 -5.75 -11.00
#